data_fa7a423dda7cbc1f8a10abcfacc8b51b
#
_entry.id   fa7a423dda7cbc1f8a10abcfacc8b51b
#
_cell.length_a   1.000
_cell.length_b   1.000
_cell.length_c   1.000
_cell.angle_alpha   90.00
_cell.angle_beta   90.00
_cell.angle_gamma   90.00
#
_symmetry.space_group_name_H-M   'P 1'
#
loop_
_entity.id
_entity.type
_entity.pdbx_description
1 polymer ?
#
loop_
_entity_poly.entity_id
_entity_poly.type
_entity_poly.pdbx_seq_one_letter_code
_entity_poly.pdbx_strand_id
1 'polypeptide(L)'
;LIVLDQMIGSMTEFKQIIGRGTRIREKEGKTHFTVMDFRNVTRLFADPDWDGPIEQDDNYGKGDSHISEPGPDTPYGPDSEPKEKPIVDANGCKVEIIGKIVSVYDANGKLLRQESIIDYTKSNILGTYASLDNFIRHWSVEEKKENIRALFLERGINLENLKADQNMADVDDFDFICHVAFGQKPLTRQERANNVKKRDFLNKYKGAAREVLEALLDKYMNAGIYEIEKTEILKLDPFQKFGKPSRIAQFFGGKDGYLRAIKELEEELYKVG
;
A
#
# COMPACT_ATOMS: atom_id res chain seq x y z
N LEU A 1 -24.07 -4.59 -0.54
CA LEU A 1 -24.13 -4.68 -1.99
C LEU A 1 -23.39 -3.48 -2.60
N ILE A 2 -22.51 -3.74 -3.54
CA ILE A 2 -21.88 -2.73 -4.40
C ILE A 2 -22.29 -3.05 -5.85
N VAL A 3 -22.72 -2.04 -6.59
CA VAL A 3 -23.10 -2.16 -7.99
C VAL A 3 -22.12 -1.38 -8.85
N LEU A 4 -21.44 -2.06 -9.78
CA LEU A 4 -20.52 -1.47 -10.72
C LEU A 4 -21.23 -1.36 -12.09
N ASP A 5 -21.76 -0.17 -12.39
CA ASP A 5 -22.45 0.13 -13.65
C ASP A 5 -21.66 1.12 -14.53
N GLN A 6 -20.47 1.54 -14.09
CA GLN A 6 -19.57 2.40 -14.83
C GLN A 6 -18.22 1.73 -15.03
N MET A 7 -17.54 2.09 -16.11
CA MET A 7 -16.12 1.74 -16.29
C MET A 7 -15.27 2.52 -15.29
N ILE A 8 -14.45 1.80 -14.55
CA ILE A 8 -13.53 2.37 -13.58
C ILE A 8 -12.14 2.38 -14.22
N GLY A 9 -11.58 3.58 -14.40
CA GLY A 9 -10.29 3.77 -15.07
C GLY A 9 -9.08 3.78 -14.14
N SER A 10 -9.30 3.67 -12.81
CA SER A 10 -8.24 3.81 -11.82
C SER A 10 -8.36 2.75 -10.73
N MET A 11 -7.23 2.12 -10.36
CA MET A 11 -7.15 1.19 -9.23
C MET A 11 -7.56 1.87 -7.92
N THR A 12 -7.17 3.12 -7.74
CA THR A 12 -7.52 3.89 -6.53
C THR A 12 -9.03 4.05 -6.41
N GLU A 13 -9.69 4.42 -7.51
CA GLU A 13 -11.15 4.55 -7.54
C GLU A 13 -11.84 3.21 -7.28
N PHE A 14 -11.38 2.14 -7.93
CA PHE A 14 -11.90 0.79 -7.69
C PHE A 14 -11.76 0.39 -6.21
N LYS A 15 -10.57 0.56 -5.61
CA LYS A 15 -10.35 0.26 -4.20
C LYS A 15 -11.21 1.10 -3.26
N GLN A 16 -11.43 2.37 -3.57
CA GLN A 16 -12.31 3.22 -2.77
C GLN A 16 -13.76 2.74 -2.81
N ILE A 17 -14.24 2.29 -3.98
CA ILE A 17 -15.59 1.75 -4.14
C ILE A 17 -15.71 0.43 -3.38
N ILE A 18 -14.80 -0.52 -3.61
CA ILE A 18 -14.80 -1.82 -2.93
C ILE A 18 -14.58 -1.64 -1.43
N GLY A 19 -13.68 -0.76 -1.01
CA GLY A 19 -13.39 -0.44 0.39
C GLY A 19 -14.61 0.06 1.19
N ARG A 20 -15.62 0.62 0.53
CA ARG A 20 -16.89 0.95 1.20
C ARG A 20 -17.67 -0.31 1.60
N GLY A 21 -17.53 -1.41 0.85
CA GLY A 21 -18.14 -2.69 1.15
C GLY A 21 -17.38 -3.49 2.21
N THR A 22 -16.06 -3.37 2.27
CA THR A 22 -15.19 -4.18 3.14
C THR A 22 -15.28 -3.81 4.62
N ARG A 23 -15.95 -2.70 4.97
CA ARG A 23 -16.17 -2.37 6.39
C ARG A 23 -17.05 -3.44 7.03
N ILE A 24 -16.41 -4.31 7.78
CA ILE A 24 -17.06 -5.33 8.58
C ILE A 24 -17.78 -4.65 9.73
N ARG A 25 -19.03 -5.05 9.99
CA ARG A 25 -19.82 -4.64 11.14
C ARG A 25 -20.43 -5.88 11.77
N GLU A 26 -19.60 -6.63 12.45
CA GLU A 26 -19.96 -7.90 13.06
C GLU A 26 -21.16 -7.76 14.02
N LYS A 27 -21.21 -6.66 14.77
CA LYS A 27 -22.35 -6.33 15.66
C LYS A 27 -23.70 -6.17 14.93
N GLU A 28 -23.67 -5.91 13.63
CA GLU A 28 -24.84 -5.77 12.76
C GLU A 28 -25.00 -6.98 11.82
N GLY A 29 -24.27 -8.09 12.06
CA GLY A 29 -24.30 -9.31 11.25
C GLY A 29 -23.68 -9.17 9.86
N LYS A 30 -22.94 -8.09 9.59
CA LYS A 30 -22.29 -7.87 8.31
C LYS A 30 -20.90 -8.50 8.29
N THR A 31 -20.81 -9.72 7.76
CA THR A 31 -19.54 -10.48 7.61
C THR A 31 -19.00 -10.48 6.17
N HIS A 32 -19.85 -10.15 5.18
CA HIS A 32 -19.48 -10.14 3.76
C HIS A 32 -20.26 -9.06 3.00
N PHE A 33 -19.91 -8.85 1.76
CA PHE A 33 -20.66 -7.99 0.84
C PHE A 33 -20.63 -8.58 -0.56
N THR A 34 -21.64 -8.24 -1.35
CA THR A 34 -21.77 -8.72 -2.74
C THR A 34 -21.39 -7.58 -3.70
N VAL A 35 -20.65 -7.92 -4.74
CA VAL A 35 -20.36 -7.02 -5.85
C VAL A 35 -21.13 -7.49 -7.08
N MET A 36 -21.95 -6.62 -7.65
CA MET A 36 -22.60 -6.82 -8.95
C MET A 36 -21.87 -6.01 -9.99
N ASP A 37 -21.24 -6.67 -10.94
CA ASP A 37 -20.43 -6.04 -11.97
C ASP A 37 -21.11 -6.15 -13.33
N PHE A 38 -21.74 -5.05 -13.79
CA PHE A 38 -22.42 -4.98 -15.08
C PHE A 38 -21.51 -4.58 -16.25
N ARG A 39 -20.29 -4.14 -15.94
CA ARG A 39 -19.32 -3.65 -16.94
C ARG A 39 -18.08 -4.53 -17.07
N ASN A 40 -18.08 -5.68 -16.39
CA ASN A 40 -16.91 -6.57 -16.31
C ASN A 40 -15.63 -5.86 -15.83
N VAL A 41 -15.77 -4.90 -14.93
CA VAL A 41 -14.66 -4.14 -14.36
C VAL A 41 -13.72 -5.09 -13.61
N THR A 42 -14.26 -6.09 -12.93
CA THR A 42 -13.49 -7.12 -12.22
C THR A 42 -12.62 -7.95 -13.17
N ARG A 43 -12.99 -8.11 -14.44
CA ARG A 43 -12.16 -8.78 -15.46
C ARG A 43 -10.91 -7.99 -15.83
N LEU A 44 -10.86 -6.69 -15.56
CA LEU A 44 -9.64 -5.89 -15.73
C LEU A 44 -8.51 -6.38 -14.83
N PHE A 45 -8.85 -7.11 -13.76
CA PHE A 45 -7.91 -7.64 -12.78
C PHE A 45 -7.52 -9.11 -13.04
N ALA A 46 -8.14 -9.78 -14.02
CA ALA A 46 -7.84 -11.16 -14.36
C ALA A 46 -7.03 -11.26 -15.65
N ASP A 47 -5.74 -11.58 -15.54
CA ASP A 47 -4.87 -11.97 -16.66
C ASP A 47 -4.14 -13.26 -16.27
N PRO A 48 -4.62 -14.45 -16.69
CA PRO A 48 -4.04 -15.73 -16.30
C PRO A 48 -2.56 -15.86 -16.69
N ASP A 49 -2.13 -15.24 -17.78
CA ASP A 49 -0.74 -15.27 -18.23
C ASP A 49 0.18 -14.41 -17.35
N TRP A 50 -0.41 -13.47 -16.62
CA TRP A 50 0.30 -12.56 -15.71
C TRP A 50 0.12 -12.94 -14.25
N ASP A 51 -1.11 -13.20 -13.83
CA ASP A 51 -1.48 -13.45 -12.44
C ASP A 51 -1.25 -14.93 -12.04
N GLY A 52 -1.10 -15.81 -13.01
CA GLY A 52 -1.08 -17.26 -12.83
C GLY A 52 -2.50 -17.89 -12.89
N PRO A 53 -2.61 -19.20 -12.71
CA PRO A 53 -3.91 -19.88 -12.72
C PRO A 53 -4.77 -19.36 -11.56
N ILE A 54 -6.04 -19.10 -11.86
CA ILE A 54 -7.03 -18.75 -10.83
C ILE A 54 -7.21 -20.00 -9.95
N GLU A 55 -6.94 -19.89 -8.67
CA GLU A 55 -7.35 -20.90 -7.71
C GLU A 55 -8.88 -20.93 -7.71
N GLN A 56 -9.46 -21.92 -8.38
CA GLN A 56 -10.88 -22.18 -8.29
C GLN A 56 -11.12 -22.92 -6.98
N ASP A 57 -11.99 -22.37 -6.16
CA ASP A 57 -12.57 -23.11 -5.04
C ASP A 57 -13.57 -24.13 -5.64
N ASP A 58 -13.08 -25.36 -5.89
CA ASP A 58 -13.87 -26.46 -6.45
C ASP A 58 -15.02 -26.89 -5.53
N ASN A 59 -15.13 -26.34 -4.32
CA ASN A 59 -16.20 -26.60 -3.36
C ASN A 59 -17.38 -25.63 -3.45
N TYR A 60 -17.38 -24.65 -4.39
CA TYR A 60 -18.53 -23.78 -4.59
C TYR A 60 -19.60 -24.51 -5.42
N GLY A 61 -20.36 -25.41 -4.76
CA GLY A 61 -21.49 -26.10 -5.36
C GLY A 61 -22.63 -25.14 -5.66
N LYS A 62 -23.20 -25.23 -6.87
CA LYS A 62 -24.44 -24.56 -7.25
C LYS A 62 -25.57 -25.03 -6.28
N GLY A 63 -25.82 -24.24 -5.24
CA GLY A 63 -26.92 -24.55 -4.31
C GLY A 63 -26.68 -24.24 -2.83
N ASP A 64 -25.46 -23.94 -2.42
CA ASP A 64 -25.17 -23.58 -1.03
C ASP A 64 -25.42 -22.08 -0.79
N SER A 65 -26.72 -21.75 -0.74
CA SER A 65 -27.15 -20.55 -0.02
C SER A 65 -27.11 -20.91 1.48
N HIS A 66 -25.93 -20.76 2.09
CA HIS A 66 -25.83 -20.75 3.54
C HIS A 66 -26.41 -19.45 4.10
N ILE A 67 -27.74 -19.34 4.02
CA ILE A 67 -28.50 -18.63 5.04
C ILE A 67 -28.69 -19.69 6.12
N SER A 68 -27.68 -19.86 6.97
CA SER A 68 -27.88 -20.51 8.25
C SER A 68 -28.62 -19.49 9.11
N GLU A 69 -29.93 -19.66 9.24
CA GLU A 69 -30.65 -19.03 10.34
C GLU A 69 -29.98 -19.52 11.63
N PRO A 70 -29.57 -18.59 12.56
CA PRO A 70 -29.02 -19.02 13.85
C PRO A 70 -30.10 -19.84 14.57
N GLY A 71 -29.80 -21.11 14.84
CA GLY A 71 -30.63 -21.94 15.70
C GLY A 71 -30.71 -21.32 17.11
N PRO A 72 -31.79 -21.56 17.85
CA PRO A 72 -32.09 -20.87 19.10
C PRO A 72 -31.21 -21.22 20.31
N ASP A 73 -30.15 -22.01 20.14
CA ASP A 73 -29.37 -22.57 21.25
C ASP A 73 -27.84 -22.39 21.15
N THR A 74 -27.34 -21.27 20.60
CA THR A 74 -25.97 -20.91 20.86
C THR A 74 -25.91 -19.81 21.94
N PRO A 75 -25.29 -20.08 23.12
CA PRO A 75 -25.13 -19.05 24.13
C PRO A 75 -24.12 -18.03 23.61
N TYR A 76 -24.64 -16.94 23.10
CA TYR A 76 -23.84 -15.74 22.87
C TYR A 76 -23.52 -15.14 24.23
N GLY A 77 -22.36 -15.49 24.76
CA GLY A 77 -21.80 -14.81 25.93
C GLY A 77 -21.46 -13.38 25.56
N PRO A 78 -21.80 -12.36 26.39
CA PRO A 78 -21.58 -10.95 26.08
C PRO A 78 -20.13 -10.48 26.18
N ASP A 79 -19.12 -11.35 26.19
CA ASP A 79 -17.72 -11.00 26.49
C ASP A 79 -16.72 -11.57 25.48
N SER A 80 -16.81 -11.18 24.23
CA SER A 80 -15.65 -11.21 23.35
C SER A 80 -15.64 -9.98 22.45
N GLU A 81 -15.36 -8.82 23.03
CA GLU A 81 -14.78 -7.73 22.24
C GLU A 81 -13.51 -8.29 21.56
N PRO A 82 -13.35 -8.13 20.23
CA PRO A 82 -12.07 -8.47 19.61
C PRO A 82 -11.01 -7.65 20.33
N LYS A 83 -10.13 -8.31 21.08
CA LYS A 83 -9.01 -7.65 21.73
C LYS A 83 -8.15 -7.08 20.63
N GLU A 84 -8.30 -5.79 20.35
CA GLU A 84 -7.37 -5.07 19.49
C GLU A 84 -5.97 -5.37 20.00
N LYS A 85 -5.09 -5.82 19.11
CA LYS A 85 -3.70 -6.09 19.49
C LYS A 85 -3.14 -4.79 20.05
N PRO A 86 -2.53 -4.81 21.25
CA PRO A 86 -1.99 -3.59 21.83
C PRO A 86 -0.90 -3.04 20.91
N ILE A 87 -0.96 -1.75 20.62
CA ILE A 87 0.11 -1.05 19.91
C ILE A 87 1.35 -1.10 20.79
N VAL A 88 2.48 -1.51 20.19
CA VAL A 88 3.78 -1.55 20.87
C VAL A 88 4.81 -0.76 20.08
N ASP A 89 5.72 -0.07 20.77
CA ASP A 89 6.84 0.64 20.14
C ASP A 89 7.95 -0.33 19.70
N ALA A 90 9.03 0.22 19.12
CA ALA A 90 10.20 -0.55 18.69
C ALA A 90 10.91 -1.31 19.84
N ASN A 91 10.65 -0.95 21.10
CA ASN A 91 11.21 -1.57 22.30
C ASN A 91 10.22 -2.54 22.96
N GLY A 92 9.04 -2.76 22.36
CA GLY A 92 7.99 -3.64 22.90
C GLY A 92 7.18 -3.03 24.04
N CYS A 93 7.28 -1.73 24.30
CA CYS A 93 6.49 -1.05 25.31
C CYS A 93 5.07 -0.78 24.77
N LYS A 94 4.05 -0.94 25.63
CA LYS A 94 2.67 -0.60 25.29
C LYS A 94 2.54 0.90 25.03
N VAL A 95 1.79 1.25 23.97
CA VAL A 95 1.60 2.62 23.53
C VAL A 95 0.12 2.94 23.46
N GLU A 96 -0.25 4.14 23.88
CA GLU A 96 -1.56 4.73 23.73
C GLU A 96 -1.42 6.08 22.99
N ILE A 97 -2.17 6.25 21.91
CA ILE A 97 -2.11 7.44 21.07
C ILE A 97 -3.45 8.16 21.15
N ILE A 98 -3.42 9.37 21.67
CA ILE A 98 -4.60 10.25 21.78
C ILE A 98 -4.31 11.55 21.03
N GLY A 99 -4.92 11.70 19.86
CA GLY A 99 -4.68 12.85 18.99
C GLY A 99 -3.20 12.89 18.52
N LYS A 100 -2.46 13.91 18.95
CA LYS A 100 -1.03 14.10 18.60
C LYS A 100 -0.07 13.77 19.75
N ILE A 101 -0.59 13.24 20.84
CA ILE A 101 0.18 12.87 22.04
C ILE A 101 0.26 11.34 22.14
N VAL A 102 1.44 10.86 22.38
CA VAL A 102 1.74 9.44 22.57
C VAL A 102 2.19 9.21 24.00
N SER A 103 1.52 8.28 24.67
CA SER A 103 1.85 7.82 26.03
C SER A 103 2.42 6.42 25.95
N VAL A 104 3.60 6.22 26.50
CA VAL A 104 4.33 4.93 26.51
C VAL A 104 4.35 4.38 27.93
N TYR A 105 3.97 3.11 28.09
CA TYR A 105 3.82 2.44 29.37
C TYR A 105 4.75 1.23 29.49
N ASP A 106 5.19 0.91 30.71
CA ASP A 106 5.88 -0.34 31.00
C ASP A 106 4.91 -1.54 31.08
N ALA A 107 5.46 -2.73 31.30
CA ALA A 107 4.67 -3.95 31.41
C ALA A 107 3.68 -3.96 32.59
N ASN A 108 3.88 -3.09 33.59
CA ASN A 108 3.03 -2.96 34.79
C ASN A 108 1.96 -1.86 34.60
N GLY A 109 1.89 -1.22 33.43
CA GLY A 109 0.95 -0.13 33.13
C GLY A 109 1.37 1.22 33.72
N LYS A 110 2.62 1.38 34.17
CA LYS A 110 3.15 2.66 34.62
C LYS A 110 3.58 3.50 33.42
N LEU A 111 3.13 4.76 33.37
CA LEU A 111 3.55 5.72 32.36
C LEU A 111 5.06 5.94 32.43
N LEU A 112 5.76 5.67 31.34
CA LEU A 112 7.20 5.89 31.19
C LEU A 112 7.50 7.28 30.65
N ARG A 113 6.80 7.67 29.56
CA ARG A 113 6.98 8.97 28.92
C ARG A 113 5.75 9.38 28.13
N GLN A 114 5.63 10.68 27.91
CA GLN A 114 4.69 11.29 26.97
C GLN A 114 5.48 12.14 25.98
N GLU A 115 5.14 12.04 24.71
CA GLU A 115 5.83 12.74 23.64
C GLU A 115 4.88 13.08 22.47
N SER A 116 5.29 13.97 21.58
CA SER A 116 4.53 14.22 20.36
C SER A 116 4.58 13.01 19.43
N ILE A 117 3.54 12.85 18.57
CA ILE A 117 3.53 11.76 17.58
C ILE A 117 4.73 11.84 16.62
N ILE A 118 5.28 13.03 16.35
CA ILE A 118 6.47 13.22 15.51
C ILE A 118 7.73 12.73 16.23
N ASP A 119 7.90 13.07 17.52
CA ASP A 119 9.05 12.60 18.30
C ASP A 119 8.97 11.08 18.49
N TYR A 120 7.79 10.54 18.75
CA TYR A 120 7.52 9.11 18.79
C TYR A 120 7.89 8.43 17.47
N THR A 121 7.46 9.00 16.34
CA THR A 121 7.78 8.49 15.01
C THR A 121 9.28 8.49 14.78
N LYS A 122 9.96 9.60 15.09
CA LYS A 122 11.43 9.71 15.00
C LYS A 122 12.13 8.65 15.83
N SER A 123 11.71 8.46 17.08
CA SER A 123 12.28 7.45 18.00
C SER A 123 12.10 6.03 17.45
N ASN A 124 10.94 5.71 16.87
CA ASN A 124 10.67 4.40 16.26
C ASN A 124 11.49 4.16 15.00
N ILE A 125 11.66 5.18 14.13
CA ILE A 125 12.50 5.08 12.95
C ILE A 125 13.96 4.80 13.38
N LEU A 126 14.50 5.59 14.31
CA LEU A 126 15.86 5.44 14.80
C LEU A 126 16.07 4.12 15.56
N GLY A 127 15.07 3.61 16.26
CA GLY A 127 15.10 2.30 16.91
C GLY A 127 15.08 1.13 15.91
N THR A 128 14.55 1.34 14.72
CA THR A 128 14.51 0.33 13.64
C THR A 128 15.73 0.44 12.72
N TYR A 129 16.11 1.66 12.37
CA TYR A 129 17.20 1.97 11.44
C TYR A 129 18.24 2.86 12.12
N ALA A 130 19.38 2.28 12.48
CA ALA A 130 20.40 2.95 13.26
C ALA A 130 21.04 4.19 12.57
N SER A 131 20.93 4.29 11.23
CA SER A 131 21.47 5.39 10.44
C SER A 131 20.70 5.56 9.13
N LEU A 132 20.89 6.72 8.49
CA LEU A 132 20.37 6.99 7.15
C LEU A 132 20.82 5.92 6.14
N ASP A 133 22.10 5.55 6.12
CA ASP A 133 22.64 4.53 5.22
C ASP A 133 22.02 3.16 5.49
N ASN A 134 21.72 2.86 6.76
CA ASN A 134 21.02 1.62 7.12
C ASN A 134 19.59 1.64 6.58
N PHE A 135 18.87 2.73 6.75
CA PHE A 135 17.52 2.90 6.19
C PHE A 135 17.52 2.80 4.65
N ILE A 136 18.42 3.53 3.96
CA ILE A 136 18.52 3.50 2.50
C ILE A 136 18.75 2.08 2.00
N ARG A 137 19.65 1.32 2.63
CA ARG A 137 19.89 -0.09 2.28
C ARG A 137 18.65 -0.95 2.46
N HIS A 138 17.94 -0.81 3.59
CA HIS A 138 16.69 -1.54 3.82
C HIS A 138 15.63 -1.17 2.79
N TRP A 139 15.47 0.11 2.50
CA TRP A 139 14.54 0.57 1.48
C TRP A 139 14.85 -0.02 0.10
N SER A 140 16.11 -0.06 -0.29
CA SER A 140 16.54 -0.54 -1.61
C SER A 140 16.38 -2.06 -1.81
N VAL A 141 16.51 -2.86 -0.72
CA VAL A 141 16.42 -4.32 -0.82
C VAL A 141 15.00 -4.84 -0.54
N GLU A 142 14.13 -4.04 0.07
CA GLU A 142 12.75 -4.43 0.33
C GLU A 142 12.00 -4.58 -0.99
N GLU A 143 11.43 -5.76 -1.25
CA GLU A 143 10.72 -6.05 -2.50
C GLU A 143 9.43 -5.25 -2.63
N LYS A 144 8.76 -5.00 -1.49
CA LYS A 144 7.53 -4.20 -1.42
C LYS A 144 7.67 -3.12 -0.36
N LYS A 145 7.73 -1.87 -0.78
CA LYS A 145 7.83 -0.72 0.14
C LYS A 145 6.62 -0.62 1.08
N GLU A 146 5.50 -1.24 0.71
CA GLU A 146 4.31 -1.39 1.55
C GLU A 146 4.61 -2.11 2.89
N ASN A 147 5.59 -3.02 2.93
CA ASN A 147 6.01 -3.70 4.15
C ASN A 147 6.60 -2.73 5.17
N ILE A 148 7.39 -1.75 4.72
CA ILE A 148 7.94 -0.70 5.58
C ILE A 148 6.83 0.16 6.15
N ARG A 149 5.85 0.52 5.31
CA ARG A 149 4.67 1.26 5.75
C ARG A 149 3.83 0.49 6.77
N ALA A 150 3.61 -0.81 6.53
CA ALA A 150 2.87 -1.70 7.43
C ALA A 150 3.55 -1.80 8.79
N LEU A 151 4.89 -1.91 8.84
CA LEU A 151 5.66 -1.92 10.07
C LEU A 151 5.40 -0.68 10.95
N PHE A 152 5.32 0.50 10.33
CA PHE A 152 5.01 1.72 11.08
C PHE A 152 3.55 1.77 11.50
N LEU A 153 2.64 1.30 10.65
CA LEU A 153 1.21 1.25 10.99
C LEU A 153 0.93 0.33 12.17
N GLU A 154 1.61 -0.82 12.28
CA GLU A 154 1.53 -1.71 13.45
C GLU A 154 1.95 -1.02 14.75
N ARG A 155 2.81 0.00 14.67
CA ARG A 155 3.23 0.83 15.79
C ARG A 155 2.36 2.06 16.01
N GLY A 156 1.20 2.13 15.34
CA GLY A 156 0.29 3.27 15.40
C GLY A 156 0.74 4.50 14.62
N ILE A 157 1.77 4.37 13.79
CA ILE A 157 2.31 5.47 12.98
C ILE A 157 1.70 5.40 11.58
N ASN A 158 0.76 6.31 11.29
CA ASN A 158 0.19 6.48 9.96
C ASN A 158 0.94 7.59 9.20
N LEU A 159 1.81 7.21 8.29
CA LEU A 159 2.65 8.14 7.54
C LEU A 159 1.84 9.13 6.70
N GLU A 160 0.71 8.72 6.10
CA GLU A 160 -0.13 9.61 5.29
C GLU A 160 -0.75 10.71 6.14
N ASN A 161 -1.31 10.36 7.31
CA ASN A 161 -1.88 11.32 8.23
C ASN A 161 -0.82 12.29 8.75
N LEU A 162 0.37 11.77 9.08
CA LEU A 162 1.48 12.60 9.55
C LEU A 162 1.98 13.57 8.48
N LYS A 163 2.11 13.12 7.24
CA LYS A 163 2.47 14.00 6.11
C LYS A 163 1.41 15.09 5.90
N ALA A 164 0.13 14.74 5.95
CA ALA A 164 -0.96 15.71 5.81
C ALA A 164 -0.92 16.76 6.94
N ASP A 165 -0.70 16.33 8.18
CA ASP A 165 -0.59 17.20 9.35
C ASP A 165 0.61 18.16 9.29
N GLN A 166 1.67 17.77 8.59
CA GLN A 166 2.87 18.59 8.37
C GLN A 166 2.83 19.40 7.06
N ASN A 167 1.72 19.40 6.34
CA ASN A 167 1.58 19.99 4.99
C ASN A 167 2.57 19.40 3.97
N MET A 168 2.86 18.10 4.08
CA MET A 168 3.79 17.33 3.25
C MET A 168 3.09 16.18 2.50
N ALA A 169 1.81 16.31 2.20
CA ALA A 169 1.00 15.23 1.57
C ALA A 169 1.55 14.78 0.20
N ASP A 170 2.26 15.64 -0.51
CA ASP A 170 2.89 15.40 -1.80
C ASP A 170 4.33 14.85 -1.70
N VAL A 171 4.90 14.82 -0.48
CA VAL A 171 6.21 14.23 -0.22
C VAL A 171 6.13 12.71 -0.29
N ASP A 172 7.17 12.07 -0.83
CA ASP A 172 7.29 10.61 -0.80
C ASP A 172 7.53 10.09 0.62
N ASP A 173 7.04 8.88 0.93
CA ASP A 173 7.22 8.30 2.26
C ASP A 173 8.69 8.10 2.62
N PHE A 174 9.53 7.75 1.63
CA PHE A 174 10.98 7.69 1.81
C PHE A 174 11.55 9.02 2.30
N ASP A 175 11.18 10.12 1.64
CA ASP A 175 11.66 11.46 2.00
C ASP A 175 11.13 11.93 3.32
N PHE A 176 9.87 11.62 3.62
CA PHE A 176 9.26 11.94 4.91
C PHE A 176 9.99 11.24 6.05
N ILE A 177 10.28 9.94 5.92
CA ILE A 177 11.06 9.17 6.90
C ILE A 177 12.46 9.76 7.05
N CYS A 178 13.15 10.04 5.94
CA CYS A 178 14.48 10.66 5.96
C CYS A 178 14.47 12.06 6.61
N HIS A 179 13.42 12.82 6.38
CA HIS A 179 13.26 14.15 6.98
C HIS A 179 13.06 14.07 8.50
N VAL A 180 12.09 13.27 8.95
CA VAL A 180 11.73 13.17 10.37
C VAL A 180 12.87 12.60 11.21
N ALA A 181 13.53 11.54 10.75
CA ALA A 181 14.53 10.85 11.54
C ALA A 181 15.95 11.42 11.37
N PHE A 182 16.32 11.79 10.16
CA PHE A 182 17.71 12.13 9.80
C PHE A 182 17.90 13.59 9.37
N GLY A 183 16.84 14.42 9.42
CA GLY A 183 16.91 15.84 9.08
C GLY A 183 17.21 16.14 7.61
N GLN A 184 16.95 15.20 6.71
CA GLN A 184 17.17 15.40 5.29
C GLN A 184 16.11 16.35 4.71
N LYS A 185 16.51 17.10 3.66
CA LYS A 185 15.55 17.92 2.92
C LYS A 185 14.61 17.01 2.13
N PRO A 186 13.29 17.06 2.38
CA PRO A 186 12.35 16.19 1.69
C PRO A 186 12.16 16.61 0.23
N LEU A 187 11.97 15.63 -0.65
CA LEU A 187 11.56 15.83 -2.03
C LEU A 187 10.11 15.39 -2.21
N THR A 188 9.38 16.15 -3.01
CA THR A 188 8.04 15.73 -3.45
C THR A 188 8.15 14.60 -4.46
N ARG A 189 7.07 13.82 -4.60
CA ARG A 189 6.98 12.77 -5.63
C ARG A 189 7.21 13.35 -7.04
N GLN A 190 6.71 14.55 -7.28
CA GLN A 190 6.94 15.25 -8.55
C GLN A 190 8.41 15.59 -8.79
N GLU A 191 9.12 16.08 -7.79
CA GLU A 191 10.57 16.37 -7.90
C GLU A 191 11.36 15.11 -8.17
N ARG A 192 11.06 13.99 -7.48
CA ARG A 192 11.71 12.71 -7.71
C ARG A 192 11.47 12.19 -9.13
N ALA A 193 10.24 12.15 -9.59
CA ALA A 193 9.92 11.73 -10.96
C ALA A 193 10.61 12.62 -12.01
N ASN A 194 10.63 13.93 -11.80
CA ASN A 194 11.30 14.87 -12.70
C ASN A 194 12.82 14.64 -12.71
N ASN A 195 13.42 14.28 -11.57
CA ASN A 195 14.84 13.95 -11.51
C ASN A 195 15.16 12.70 -12.33
N VAL A 196 14.30 11.65 -12.28
CA VAL A 196 14.46 10.47 -13.15
C VAL A 196 14.31 10.82 -14.62
N LYS A 197 13.31 11.65 -14.98
CA LYS A 197 13.10 12.11 -16.38
C LYS A 197 14.28 12.89 -16.94
N LYS A 198 15.03 13.61 -16.10
CA LYS A 198 16.23 14.36 -16.48
C LYS A 198 17.47 13.49 -16.64
N ARG A 199 17.51 12.31 -16.04
CA ARG A 199 18.62 11.36 -16.15
C ARG A 199 18.51 10.52 -17.42
N ASP A 200 19.61 9.95 -17.87
CA ASP A 200 19.66 9.12 -19.09
C ASP A 200 19.03 7.72 -18.93
N PHE A 201 18.46 7.41 -17.77
CA PHE A 201 17.88 6.12 -17.47
C PHE A 201 16.84 5.69 -18.51
N LEU A 202 15.88 6.57 -18.84
CA LEU A 202 14.82 6.26 -19.82
C LEU A 202 15.36 6.05 -21.24
N ASN A 203 16.57 6.53 -21.55
CA ASN A 203 17.18 6.35 -22.86
C ASN A 203 17.62 4.90 -23.14
N LYS A 204 17.72 4.07 -22.08
CA LYS A 204 17.95 2.62 -22.21
C LYS A 204 16.77 1.91 -22.89
N TYR A 205 15.57 2.47 -22.77
CA TYR A 205 14.32 1.90 -23.26
C TYR A 205 13.84 2.65 -24.49
N LYS A 206 13.24 1.93 -25.46
CA LYS A 206 12.78 2.50 -26.72
C LYS A 206 11.30 2.16 -26.98
N GLY A 207 10.62 3.02 -27.74
CA GLY A 207 9.23 2.77 -28.16
C GLY A 207 8.29 2.56 -27.00
N ALA A 208 7.44 1.54 -27.09
CA ALA A 208 6.41 1.26 -26.10
C ALA A 208 6.95 0.99 -24.67
N ALA A 209 8.13 0.37 -24.53
CA ALA A 209 8.73 0.16 -23.21
C ALA A 209 9.02 1.48 -22.50
N ARG A 210 9.58 2.46 -23.21
CA ARG A 210 9.82 3.80 -22.68
C ARG A 210 8.52 4.50 -22.29
N GLU A 211 7.51 4.47 -23.16
CA GLU A 211 6.21 5.08 -22.89
C GLU A 211 5.53 4.47 -21.65
N VAL A 212 5.69 3.16 -21.43
CA VAL A 212 5.18 2.49 -20.22
C VAL A 212 5.88 3.01 -18.97
N LEU A 213 7.22 3.16 -18.98
CA LEU A 213 7.97 3.70 -17.84
C LEU A 213 7.64 5.17 -17.56
N GLU A 214 7.46 5.97 -18.60
CA GLU A 214 7.02 7.36 -18.45
C GLU A 214 5.62 7.43 -17.81
N ALA A 215 4.68 6.57 -18.27
CA ALA A 215 3.35 6.50 -17.68
C ALA A 215 3.37 6.00 -16.21
N LEU A 216 4.29 5.08 -15.86
CA LEU A 216 4.50 4.66 -14.46
C LEU A 216 5.03 5.80 -13.60
N LEU A 217 5.95 6.61 -14.11
CA LEU A 217 6.40 7.82 -13.41
C LEU A 217 5.26 8.82 -13.17
N ASP A 218 4.36 8.98 -14.14
CA ASP A 218 3.19 9.84 -13.98
C ASP A 218 2.22 9.29 -12.93
N LYS A 219 2.05 7.96 -12.85
CA LYS A 219 1.29 7.31 -11.77
C LYS A 219 1.97 7.49 -10.41
N TYR A 220 3.29 7.33 -10.34
CA TYR A 220 4.06 7.57 -9.12
C TYR A 220 3.87 9.00 -8.59
N MET A 221 3.91 10.02 -9.44
CA MET A 221 3.69 11.42 -9.03
C MET A 221 2.35 11.61 -8.30
N ASN A 222 1.31 10.89 -8.72
CA ASN A 222 -0.03 11.02 -8.18
C ASN A 222 -0.30 10.11 -6.97
N ALA A 223 0.18 8.87 -7.00
CA ALA A 223 -0.22 7.82 -6.07
C ALA A 223 0.93 7.22 -5.25
N GLY A 224 2.20 7.56 -5.57
CA GLY A 224 3.38 7.05 -4.87
C GLY A 224 3.83 5.68 -5.35
N ILE A 225 4.88 5.17 -4.67
CA ILE A 225 5.58 3.94 -5.05
C ILE A 225 4.69 2.69 -4.95
N TYR A 226 3.82 2.62 -3.97
CA TYR A 226 2.98 1.45 -3.70
C TYR A 226 2.05 1.07 -4.86
N GLU A 227 1.67 2.03 -5.68
CA GLU A 227 0.83 1.76 -6.85
C GLU A 227 1.63 1.22 -8.03
N ILE A 228 2.87 1.68 -8.23
CA ILE A 228 3.69 1.21 -9.35
C ILE A 228 4.35 -0.15 -9.10
N GLU A 229 4.52 -0.55 -7.84
CA GLU A 229 4.95 -1.91 -7.46
C GLU A 229 3.89 -2.97 -7.76
N LYS A 230 2.61 -2.58 -7.88
CA LYS A 230 1.51 -3.49 -8.15
C LYS A 230 1.41 -3.76 -9.64
N THR A 231 1.54 -5.00 -10.03
CA THR A 231 1.42 -5.41 -11.44
C THR A 231 0.03 -5.14 -12.01
N GLU A 232 -0.99 -5.06 -11.15
CA GLU A 232 -2.37 -4.74 -11.48
C GLU A 232 -2.54 -3.36 -12.10
N ILE A 233 -1.62 -2.44 -11.84
CA ILE A 233 -1.65 -1.10 -12.45
C ILE A 233 -1.64 -1.17 -13.98
N LEU A 234 -1.01 -2.19 -14.55
CA LEU A 234 -0.95 -2.38 -16.00
C LEU A 234 -2.30 -2.70 -16.64
N LYS A 235 -3.31 -3.06 -15.83
CA LYS A 235 -4.69 -3.33 -16.27
C LYS A 235 -5.54 -2.06 -16.36
N LEU A 236 -5.01 -0.92 -15.94
CA LEU A 236 -5.71 0.35 -15.81
C LEU A 236 -5.20 1.39 -16.82
N ASP A 237 -5.96 2.47 -16.99
CA ASP A 237 -5.49 3.62 -17.76
C ASP A 237 -4.26 4.28 -17.09
N PRO A 238 -3.28 4.71 -17.91
CA PRO A 238 -3.25 4.76 -19.39
C PRO A 238 -2.65 3.51 -20.06
N PHE A 239 -2.44 2.41 -19.34
CA PHE A 239 -1.72 1.22 -19.85
C PHE A 239 -2.55 0.37 -20.79
N GLN A 240 -3.88 0.46 -20.74
CA GLN A 240 -4.80 -0.30 -21.62
C GLN A 240 -4.51 -0.09 -23.10
N LYS A 241 -4.03 1.10 -23.50
CA LYS A 241 -3.62 1.38 -24.88
C LYS A 241 -2.52 0.47 -25.42
N PHE A 242 -1.70 -0.12 -24.53
CA PHE A 242 -0.62 -1.04 -24.89
C PHE A 242 -1.08 -2.50 -24.94
N GLY A 243 -2.31 -2.80 -24.48
CA GLY A 243 -2.88 -4.13 -24.43
C GLY A 243 -2.83 -4.74 -23.02
N LYS A 244 -2.95 -6.08 -22.97
CA LYS A 244 -2.90 -6.82 -21.69
C LYS A 244 -1.52 -6.74 -21.03
N PRO A 245 -1.41 -6.94 -19.70
CA PRO A 245 -0.14 -6.95 -18.96
C PRO A 245 0.93 -7.88 -19.56
N SER A 246 0.54 -9.07 -20.01
CA SER A 246 1.43 -10.02 -20.69
C SER A 246 2.08 -9.43 -21.96
N ARG A 247 1.32 -8.66 -22.74
CA ARG A 247 1.86 -7.97 -23.94
C ARG A 247 2.79 -6.82 -23.53
N ILE A 248 2.42 -6.06 -22.49
CA ILE A 248 3.30 -4.99 -21.97
C ILE A 248 4.63 -5.57 -21.50
N ALA A 249 4.60 -6.70 -20.80
CA ALA A 249 5.81 -7.38 -20.36
C ALA A 249 6.72 -7.78 -21.54
N GLN A 250 6.17 -8.14 -22.68
CA GLN A 250 6.96 -8.47 -23.89
C GLN A 250 7.81 -7.31 -24.38
N PHE A 251 7.42 -6.05 -24.15
CA PHE A 251 8.24 -4.88 -24.51
C PHE A 251 9.56 -4.82 -23.73
N PHE A 252 9.62 -5.53 -22.59
CA PHE A 252 10.78 -5.63 -21.70
C PHE A 252 11.51 -6.98 -21.81
N GLY A 253 11.08 -7.85 -22.74
CA GLY A 253 11.66 -9.20 -22.89
C GLY A 253 11.01 -10.24 -21.97
N GLY A 254 9.75 -10.02 -21.54
CA GLY A 254 8.99 -10.90 -20.68
C GLY A 254 8.76 -10.34 -19.27
N LYS A 255 8.08 -11.13 -18.42
CA LYS A 255 7.73 -10.74 -17.05
C LYS A 255 8.96 -10.36 -16.23
N ASP A 256 10.00 -11.17 -16.25
CA ASP A 256 11.24 -10.91 -15.50
C ASP A 256 11.97 -9.65 -15.99
N GLY A 257 11.89 -9.35 -17.29
CA GLY A 257 12.44 -8.13 -17.87
C GLY A 257 11.68 -6.90 -17.39
N TYR A 258 10.35 -6.98 -17.32
CA TYR A 258 9.52 -5.92 -16.76
C TYR A 258 9.82 -5.69 -15.28
N LEU A 259 9.86 -6.73 -14.46
CA LEU A 259 10.15 -6.61 -13.03
C LEU A 259 11.53 -6.00 -12.77
N ARG A 260 12.55 -6.37 -13.58
CA ARG A 260 13.86 -5.72 -13.53
C ARG A 260 13.79 -4.24 -13.87
N ALA A 261 13.01 -3.86 -14.90
CA ALA A 261 12.86 -2.47 -15.29
C ALA A 261 12.18 -1.64 -14.18
N ILE A 262 11.19 -2.21 -13.48
CA ILE A 262 10.58 -1.57 -12.29
C ILE A 262 11.60 -1.37 -11.20
N LYS A 263 12.38 -2.40 -10.87
CA LYS A 263 13.42 -2.31 -9.84
C LYS A 263 14.48 -1.25 -10.19
N GLU A 264 14.94 -1.19 -11.44
CA GLU A 264 15.85 -0.13 -11.90
C GLU A 264 15.19 1.26 -11.80
N LEU A 265 13.90 1.37 -12.09
CA LEU A 265 13.14 2.62 -11.94
C LEU A 265 13.08 3.07 -10.48
N GLU A 266 12.84 2.16 -9.55
CA GLU A 266 12.86 2.42 -8.11
C GLU A 266 14.24 2.88 -7.63
N GLU A 267 15.30 2.18 -8.06
CA GLU A 267 16.67 2.58 -7.75
C GLU A 267 16.98 4.01 -8.24
N GLU A 268 16.51 4.37 -9.43
CA GLU A 268 16.65 5.73 -9.96
C GLU A 268 15.79 6.76 -9.21
N LEU A 269 14.58 6.39 -8.77
CA LEU A 269 13.73 7.26 -7.96
C LEU A 269 14.39 7.62 -6.61
N TYR A 270 14.99 6.64 -5.94
CA TYR A 270 15.56 6.80 -4.60
C TYR A 270 17.06 7.03 -4.56
N LYS A 271 17.66 7.28 -5.70
CA LYS A 271 19.06 7.66 -5.79
C LYS A 271 19.29 8.98 -5.01
N VAL A 272 20.13 8.91 -4.01
CA VAL A 272 20.58 10.07 -3.25
C VAL A 272 21.59 10.79 -4.12
N GLY A 273 21.33 12.07 -4.41
CA GLY A 273 22.21 12.89 -5.25
C GLY A 273 23.41 13.39 -4.51
#